data_b8bc193cdca76aed7aa4907c4b23a657
#
_entry.id   b8bc193cdca76aed7aa4907c4b23a657
#
_cell.length_a   1.000
_cell.length_b   1.000
_cell.length_c   1.000
_cell.angle_alpha   90.00
_cell.angle_beta   90.00
_cell.angle_gamma   90.00
#
_symmetry.space_group_name_H-M   'P 1'
#
loop_
_entity.id
_entity.type
_entity.pdbx_description
1 polymer ?
#
loop_
_entity_poly.entity_id
_entity_poly.type
_entity_poly.pdbx_seq_one_letter_code
_entity_poly.pdbx_strand_id
1 'polypeptide(L)'
;MGRKKYFAALAAAGMIGAMALGSAFNSYAADGWTKSNDHWTYIYQGKTYTGWLETSDGKYYMDLSDGHMTTGFKQIDGKWYFFRPNGLMAQSRWINPEYGKWYYFLGDGTMVTGWLKIGNDYYFMRGDGSMGTGWRQMDGAWYYFQSSGKCVVNSWAQIKDNWYLFGTDGKMMTGWAKVDTDYYYLNTDG
;
A
#
# COMPACT_ATOMS: atom_id res chain seq x y z
N MET A 1 13.40 -20.71 17.50
CA MET A 1 12.32 -21.73 17.52
C MET A 1 11.33 -21.35 16.43
N GLY A 2 11.34 -22.08 15.30
CA GLY A 2 10.63 -21.72 14.09
C GLY A 2 9.12 -21.88 14.21
N ARG A 3 8.37 -20.82 13.94
CA ARG A 3 6.92 -20.89 13.77
C ARG A 3 6.62 -21.58 12.43
N LYS A 4 6.02 -22.76 12.49
CA LYS A 4 5.55 -23.52 11.34
C LYS A 4 4.48 -22.70 10.60
N LYS A 5 4.75 -22.37 9.34
CA LYS A 5 3.77 -21.82 8.41
C LYS A 5 2.80 -22.96 8.07
N TYR A 6 1.56 -22.83 8.47
CA TYR A 6 0.51 -23.73 8.03
C TYR A 6 -0.08 -23.16 6.73
N PHE A 7 0.21 -23.82 5.61
CA PHE A 7 -0.46 -23.58 4.35
C PHE A 7 -1.78 -24.36 4.37
N ALA A 8 -2.90 -23.67 4.45
CA ALA A 8 -4.21 -24.25 4.17
C ALA A 8 -4.58 -23.89 2.73
N ALA A 9 -4.29 -24.81 1.79
CA ALA A 9 -4.89 -24.79 0.46
C ALA A 9 -6.31 -25.32 0.60
N LEU A 10 -7.32 -24.45 0.39
CA LEU A 10 -8.73 -24.87 0.36
C LEU A 10 -9.37 -24.44 -0.95
N ALA A 11 -9.86 -25.45 -1.66
CA ALA A 11 -10.65 -25.35 -2.87
C ALA A 11 -11.99 -24.65 -2.58
N ALA A 12 -12.43 -23.82 -3.54
CA ALA A 12 -13.74 -23.21 -3.55
C ALA A 12 -14.83 -24.32 -3.57
N ALA A 13 -15.70 -24.33 -2.56
CA ALA A 13 -16.91 -25.11 -2.60
C ALA A 13 -18.12 -24.18 -2.50
N GLY A 14 -18.97 -24.27 -3.52
CA GLY A 14 -20.16 -23.48 -3.69
C GLY A 14 -21.21 -23.72 -2.60
N MET A 15 -22.07 -22.72 -2.43
CA MET A 15 -23.27 -22.80 -1.59
C MET A 15 -24.20 -23.92 -2.07
N ILE A 16 -24.49 -24.90 -1.20
CA ILE A 16 -25.68 -25.76 -1.33
C ILE A 16 -26.32 -25.81 0.04
N GLY A 17 -27.53 -25.24 0.10
CA GLY A 17 -28.41 -25.41 1.25
C GLY A 17 -28.87 -26.86 1.35
N ALA A 18 -28.67 -27.49 2.50
CA ALA A 18 -29.27 -28.78 2.84
C ALA A 18 -30.12 -28.63 4.09
N MET A 19 -31.43 -28.80 3.94
CA MET A 19 -32.33 -29.13 5.04
C MET A 19 -32.03 -30.55 5.52
N ALA A 20 -31.69 -30.71 6.79
CA ALA A 20 -31.58 -32.02 7.40
C ALA A 20 -32.49 -32.14 8.61
N LEU A 21 -33.29 -33.19 8.60
CA LEU A 21 -34.13 -33.68 9.68
C LEU A 21 -33.30 -34.27 10.83
N GLY A 22 -33.61 -33.86 12.01
CA GLY A 22 -33.43 -34.41 13.35
C GLY A 22 -32.39 -35.50 13.61
N SER A 23 -31.28 -35.07 14.21
CA SER A 23 -30.57 -35.74 15.31
C SER A 23 -29.56 -34.72 15.88
N ALA A 24 -29.39 -34.68 17.20
CA ALA A 24 -28.51 -33.74 17.89
C ALA A 24 -27.04 -34.02 17.53
N PHE A 25 -26.61 -33.48 16.41
CA PHE A 25 -25.22 -33.33 16.09
C PHE A 25 -24.79 -31.93 16.64
N ASN A 26 -23.75 -31.88 17.43
CA ASN A 26 -23.01 -30.64 17.66
C ASN A 26 -22.65 -30.09 16.27
N SER A 27 -23.44 -29.18 15.73
CA SER A 27 -23.14 -28.50 14.48
C SER A 27 -21.98 -27.55 14.76
N TYR A 28 -20.76 -28.03 14.62
CA TYR A 28 -19.63 -27.13 14.45
C TYR A 28 -19.94 -26.25 13.25
N ALA A 29 -19.82 -24.94 13.40
CA ALA A 29 -19.91 -24.04 12.27
C ALA A 29 -18.96 -24.58 11.17
N ALA A 30 -19.47 -24.69 9.94
CA ALA A 30 -18.62 -25.14 8.82
C ALA A 30 -17.42 -24.21 8.69
N ASP A 31 -16.25 -24.79 8.45
CA ASP A 31 -15.02 -24.01 8.21
C ASP A 31 -15.25 -23.04 7.02
N GLY A 32 -14.73 -21.82 7.15
CA GLY A 32 -14.83 -20.79 6.12
C GLY A 32 -15.36 -19.46 6.64
N TRP A 33 -15.73 -18.60 5.69
CA TRP A 33 -16.23 -17.27 5.96
C TRP A 33 -17.65 -17.30 6.55
N THR A 34 -17.83 -16.53 7.61
CA THR A 34 -19.12 -16.34 8.30
C THR A 34 -19.36 -14.85 8.51
N LYS A 35 -20.59 -14.39 8.30
CA LYS A 35 -20.98 -13.00 8.55
C LYS A 35 -22.01 -12.93 9.69
N SER A 36 -21.75 -12.10 10.69
CA SER A 36 -22.66 -11.82 11.80
C SER A 36 -22.58 -10.34 12.18
N ASN A 37 -23.71 -9.68 12.38
CA ASN A 37 -23.79 -8.27 12.77
C ASN A 37 -22.88 -7.35 11.92
N ASP A 38 -22.93 -7.53 10.59
CA ASP A 38 -22.11 -6.83 9.60
C ASP A 38 -20.59 -7.05 9.65
N HIS A 39 -20.10 -7.92 10.53
CA HIS A 39 -18.70 -8.32 10.61
C HIS A 39 -18.47 -9.69 9.97
N TRP A 40 -17.39 -9.80 9.18
CA TRP A 40 -16.90 -11.04 8.65
C TRP A 40 -15.89 -11.66 9.60
N THR A 41 -16.03 -12.96 9.85
CA THR A 41 -15.07 -13.82 10.57
C THR A 41 -14.72 -15.02 9.72
N TYR A 42 -13.64 -15.70 10.04
CA TYR A 42 -13.24 -16.95 9.42
C TYR A 42 -13.22 -18.06 10.46
N ILE A 43 -13.94 -19.14 10.21
CA ILE A 43 -13.96 -20.32 11.09
C ILE A 43 -12.97 -21.34 10.53
N TYR A 44 -12.13 -21.87 11.42
CA TYR A 44 -11.20 -22.94 11.10
C TYR A 44 -11.22 -23.98 12.23
N GLN A 45 -11.49 -25.24 11.89
CA GLN A 45 -11.66 -26.33 12.85
C GLN A 45 -12.68 -26.00 13.96
N GLY A 46 -13.80 -25.39 13.56
CA GLY A 46 -14.86 -24.99 14.47
C GLY A 46 -14.55 -23.84 15.42
N LYS A 47 -13.42 -23.11 15.22
CA LYS A 47 -13.02 -21.97 16.05
C LYS A 47 -12.84 -20.72 15.20
N THR A 48 -13.09 -19.54 15.79
CA THR A 48 -12.80 -18.26 15.15
C THR A 48 -11.31 -18.11 14.95
N TYR A 49 -10.91 -17.87 13.69
CA TYR A 49 -9.52 -17.67 13.31
C TYR A 49 -9.09 -16.22 13.60
N THR A 50 -7.86 -16.03 14.06
CA THR A 50 -7.25 -14.72 14.32
C THR A 50 -5.86 -14.65 13.70
N GLY A 51 -5.42 -13.43 13.34
CA GLY A 51 -4.13 -13.18 12.73
C GLY A 51 -4.16 -13.26 11.20
N TRP A 52 -3.01 -13.53 10.60
CA TRP A 52 -2.87 -13.59 9.15
C TRP A 52 -3.57 -14.81 8.55
N LEU A 53 -4.49 -14.56 7.63
CA LEU A 53 -5.19 -15.59 6.87
C LEU A 53 -4.78 -15.48 5.38
N GLU A 54 -4.29 -16.56 4.81
CA GLU A 54 -3.96 -16.66 3.39
C GLU A 54 -4.94 -17.62 2.72
N THR A 55 -5.59 -17.16 1.65
CA THR A 55 -6.55 -17.90 0.85
C THR A 55 -6.16 -17.88 -0.63
N SER A 56 -6.88 -18.57 -1.50
CA SER A 56 -6.73 -18.47 -2.95
C SER A 56 -6.93 -17.04 -3.50
N ASP A 57 -7.75 -16.23 -2.82
CA ASP A 57 -8.06 -14.86 -3.24
C ASP A 57 -6.99 -13.84 -2.80
N GLY A 58 -6.16 -14.19 -1.83
CA GLY A 58 -5.10 -13.37 -1.29
C GLY A 58 -5.00 -13.38 0.23
N LYS A 59 -4.42 -12.33 0.81
CA LYS A 59 -4.16 -12.23 2.24
C LYS A 59 -5.16 -11.32 2.93
N TYR A 60 -5.57 -11.75 4.11
CA TYR A 60 -6.47 -11.06 5.04
C TYR A 60 -5.80 -10.99 6.42
N TYR A 61 -6.31 -10.14 7.26
CA TYR A 61 -5.95 -10.14 8.68
C TYR A 61 -7.22 -10.17 9.51
N MET A 62 -7.32 -11.18 10.36
CA MET A 62 -8.39 -11.34 11.32
C MET A 62 -7.93 -10.75 12.65
N ASP A 63 -8.65 -9.78 13.18
CA ASP A 63 -8.25 -9.07 14.39
C ASP A 63 -7.98 -10.04 15.54
N LEU A 64 -6.91 -9.79 16.30
CA LEU A 64 -6.49 -10.69 17.37
C LEU A 64 -7.46 -10.68 18.57
N SER A 65 -8.23 -9.61 18.73
CA SER A 65 -9.12 -9.43 19.88
C SER A 65 -10.48 -10.10 19.71
N ASP A 66 -11.04 -10.07 18.49
CA ASP A 66 -12.42 -10.48 18.23
C ASP A 66 -12.56 -11.39 16.98
N GLY A 67 -11.48 -11.59 16.21
CA GLY A 67 -11.48 -12.38 14.99
C GLY A 67 -12.23 -11.73 13.82
N HIS A 68 -12.56 -10.44 13.90
CA HIS A 68 -13.20 -9.75 12.80
C HIS A 68 -12.22 -9.47 11.65
N MET A 69 -12.70 -9.57 10.42
CA MET A 69 -11.94 -9.24 9.21
C MET A 69 -11.56 -7.76 9.22
N THR A 70 -10.27 -7.48 9.18
CA THR A 70 -9.74 -6.12 9.14
C THR A 70 -10.01 -5.46 7.80
N THR A 71 -10.39 -4.17 7.82
CA THR A 71 -10.47 -3.28 6.66
C THR A 71 -9.80 -1.93 6.97
N GLY A 72 -9.39 -1.18 5.95
CA GLY A 72 -8.69 0.08 6.14
C GLY A 72 -7.22 -0.09 6.55
N PHE A 73 -6.65 0.95 7.14
CA PHE A 73 -5.28 0.92 7.66
C PHE A 73 -5.19 0.11 8.96
N LYS A 74 -4.17 -0.72 9.05
CA LYS A 74 -3.84 -1.48 10.26
C LYS A 74 -2.34 -1.56 10.45
N GLN A 75 -1.88 -1.26 11.66
CA GLN A 75 -0.50 -1.52 12.04
C GLN A 75 -0.38 -2.92 12.64
N ILE A 76 0.56 -3.72 12.11
CA ILE A 76 0.82 -5.09 12.55
C ILE A 76 2.34 -5.25 12.66
N ASP A 77 2.82 -5.62 13.83
CA ASP A 77 4.26 -5.77 14.12
C ASP A 77 5.10 -4.54 13.71
N GLY A 78 4.58 -3.33 13.97
CA GLY A 78 5.23 -2.06 13.67
C GLY A 78 5.16 -1.60 12.20
N LYS A 79 4.59 -2.39 11.30
CA LYS A 79 4.44 -2.08 9.88
C LYS A 79 2.99 -1.73 9.56
N TRP A 80 2.80 -0.77 8.64
CA TRP A 80 1.47 -0.38 8.18
C TRP A 80 1.05 -1.18 6.95
N TYR A 81 -0.21 -1.62 6.96
CA TYR A 81 -0.89 -2.34 5.89
C TYR A 81 -2.22 -1.65 5.58
N PHE A 82 -2.76 -1.91 4.41
CA PHE A 82 -4.11 -1.50 4.05
C PHE A 82 -4.92 -2.69 3.55
N PHE A 83 -6.08 -2.89 4.15
CA PHE A 83 -7.05 -3.90 3.75
C PHE A 83 -8.22 -3.22 3.05
N ARG A 84 -8.50 -3.64 1.83
CA ARG A 84 -9.61 -3.09 1.03
C ARG A 84 -10.95 -3.37 1.70
N PRO A 85 -12.07 -2.74 1.29
CA PRO A 85 -13.40 -2.99 1.89
C PRO A 85 -13.83 -4.47 1.87
N ASN A 86 -13.29 -5.27 0.93
CA ASN A 86 -13.49 -6.72 0.89
C ASN A 86 -12.49 -7.51 1.75
N GLY A 87 -11.71 -6.86 2.60
CA GLY A 87 -10.72 -7.46 3.49
C GLY A 87 -9.39 -7.85 2.83
N LEU A 88 -9.27 -7.82 1.50
CA LEU A 88 -8.03 -8.20 0.84
C LEU A 88 -6.93 -7.17 1.06
N MET A 89 -5.75 -7.62 1.49
CA MET A 89 -4.56 -6.78 1.65
C MET A 89 -4.14 -6.14 0.33
N ALA A 90 -3.82 -4.86 0.37
CA ALA A 90 -3.24 -4.16 -0.77
C ALA A 90 -1.77 -4.58 -0.96
N GLN A 91 -1.40 -4.97 -2.19
CA GLN A 91 -0.05 -5.39 -2.56
C GLN A 91 0.32 -4.83 -3.92
N SER A 92 1.57 -4.38 -4.09
CA SER A 92 2.14 -3.85 -5.34
C SER A 92 1.22 -2.84 -6.03
N ARG A 93 0.62 -1.91 -5.25
CA ARG A 93 -0.38 -0.98 -5.78
C ARG A 93 -0.48 0.35 -5.06
N TRP A 94 -0.98 1.32 -5.79
CA TRP A 94 -1.47 2.57 -5.25
C TRP A 94 -2.86 2.41 -4.64
N ILE A 95 -3.09 3.07 -3.51
CA ILE A 95 -4.39 3.15 -2.83
C ILE A 95 -4.68 4.63 -2.55
N ASN A 96 -5.92 5.04 -2.82
CA ASN A 96 -6.43 6.37 -2.47
C ASN A 96 -7.69 6.21 -1.62
N PRO A 97 -7.56 5.96 -0.32
CA PRO A 97 -8.70 5.75 0.58
C PRO A 97 -9.38 7.06 0.99
N GLU A 98 -8.60 8.17 0.94
CA GLU A 98 -9.07 9.52 1.22
C GLU A 98 -8.78 10.39 0.01
N TYR A 99 -9.75 11.23 -0.40
CA TYR A 99 -9.59 12.12 -1.55
C TYR A 99 -8.30 12.92 -1.47
N GLY A 100 -7.49 12.85 -2.53
CA GLY A 100 -6.22 13.56 -2.68
C GLY A 100 -5.02 12.96 -1.94
N LYS A 101 -5.18 11.87 -1.17
CA LYS A 101 -4.06 11.20 -0.51
C LYS A 101 -3.80 9.83 -1.12
N TRP A 102 -2.65 9.68 -1.76
CA TRP A 102 -2.19 8.44 -2.36
C TRP A 102 -1.14 7.77 -1.50
N TYR A 103 -1.24 6.45 -1.38
CA TYR A 103 -0.32 5.58 -0.65
C TYR A 103 0.11 4.44 -1.55
N TYR A 104 1.33 3.94 -1.37
CA TYR A 104 1.81 2.77 -2.10
C TYR A 104 2.17 1.64 -1.14
N PHE A 105 1.75 0.44 -1.51
CA PHE A 105 2.03 -0.78 -0.75
C PHE A 105 2.90 -1.71 -1.58
N LEU A 106 3.96 -2.24 -0.97
CA LEU A 106 4.90 -3.17 -1.60
C LEU A 106 4.25 -4.55 -1.86
N GLY A 107 5.00 -5.45 -2.50
CA GLY A 107 4.55 -6.81 -2.78
C GLY A 107 4.28 -7.65 -1.51
N ASP A 108 4.91 -7.32 -0.40
CA ASP A 108 4.64 -7.93 0.90
C ASP A 108 3.46 -7.28 1.66
N GLY A 109 2.87 -6.22 1.08
CA GLY A 109 1.75 -5.46 1.63
C GLY A 109 2.16 -4.32 2.55
N THR A 110 3.44 -4.08 2.78
CA THR A 110 3.89 -2.98 3.66
C THR A 110 3.77 -1.62 2.99
N MET A 111 3.33 -0.62 3.74
CA MET A 111 3.23 0.77 3.29
C MET A 111 4.62 1.38 3.11
N VAL A 112 4.82 2.07 1.99
CA VAL A 112 6.09 2.75 1.70
C VAL A 112 6.14 4.12 2.36
N THR A 113 7.32 4.46 2.90
CA THR A 113 7.73 5.82 3.29
C THR A 113 9.08 6.13 2.67
N GLY A 114 9.39 7.41 2.46
CA GLY A 114 10.63 7.83 1.80
C GLY A 114 10.58 7.68 0.27
N TRP A 115 11.74 7.46 -0.34
CA TRP A 115 11.85 7.34 -1.79
C TRP A 115 11.24 6.04 -2.30
N LEU A 116 10.46 6.14 -3.38
CA LEU A 116 9.85 5.03 -4.09
C LEU A 116 10.18 5.13 -5.58
N LYS A 117 10.72 4.04 -6.14
CA LYS A 117 10.94 3.91 -7.58
C LYS A 117 9.97 2.90 -8.16
N ILE A 118 9.24 3.31 -9.21
CA ILE A 118 8.34 2.44 -9.98
C ILE A 118 8.69 2.60 -11.46
N GLY A 119 9.23 1.57 -12.08
CA GLY A 119 9.76 1.67 -13.43
C GLY A 119 10.91 2.69 -13.48
N ASN A 120 10.77 3.72 -14.31
CA ASN A 120 11.73 4.82 -14.42
C ASN A 120 11.34 6.05 -13.60
N ASP A 121 10.18 6.04 -12.93
CA ASP A 121 9.67 7.17 -12.18
C ASP A 121 10.05 7.08 -10.71
N TYR A 122 10.36 8.24 -10.11
CA TYR A 122 10.64 8.37 -8.70
C TYR A 122 9.52 9.15 -8.01
N TYR A 123 9.18 8.73 -6.82
CA TYR A 123 8.17 9.33 -5.94
C TYR A 123 8.75 9.52 -4.55
N PHE A 124 8.17 10.40 -3.76
CA PHE A 124 8.50 10.53 -2.36
C PHE A 124 7.25 10.35 -1.50
N MET A 125 7.31 9.35 -0.63
CA MET A 125 6.25 9.06 0.33
C MET A 125 6.60 9.70 1.67
N ARG A 126 5.70 10.53 2.20
CA ARG A 126 5.91 11.22 3.49
C ARG A 126 6.03 10.21 4.63
N GLY A 127 6.39 10.70 5.84
CA GLY A 127 6.47 9.86 7.04
C GLY A 127 5.13 9.21 7.44
N ASP A 128 4.01 9.82 7.06
CA ASP A 128 2.66 9.26 7.21
C ASP A 128 2.26 8.30 6.07
N GLY A 129 3.16 8.02 5.13
CA GLY A 129 2.95 7.18 3.96
C GLY A 129 2.25 7.88 2.80
N SER A 130 1.79 9.12 2.93
CA SER A 130 1.12 9.83 1.83
C SER A 130 2.11 10.31 0.77
N MET A 131 1.72 10.24 -0.50
CA MET A 131 2.51 10.70 -1.65
C MET A 131 2.80 12.21 -1.57
N GLY A 132 4.06 12.58 -1.73
CA GLY A 132 4.51 13.96 -1.80
C GLY A 132 4.29 14.58 -3.18
N THR A 133 3.92 15.87 -3.22
CA THR A 133 3.87 16.70 -4.42
C THR A 133 4.47 18.06 -4.15
N GLY A 134 4.80 18.82 -5.20
CA GLY A 134 5.40 20.13 -5.11
C GLY A 134 6.87 20.11 -4.70
N TRP A 135 7.38 21.26 -4.28
CA TRP A 135 8.75 21.43 -3.85
C TRP A 135 9.05 20.72 -2.53
N ARG A 136 10.23 20.07 -2.47
CA ARG A 136 10.76 19.43 -1.25
C ARG A 136 12.25 19.60 -1.16
N GLN A 137 12.71 19.99 0.04
CA GLN A 137 14.12 19.98 0.37
C GLN A 137 14.46 18.71 1.15
N MET A 138 15.45 17.98 0.67
CA MET A 138 15.97 16.77 1.29
C MET A 138 17.49 16.75 1.18
N ASP A 139 18.17 16.51 2.29
CA ASP A 139 19.64 16.45 2.37
C ASP A 139 20.32 17.67 1.72
N GLY A 140 19.75 18.89 1.94
CA GLY A 140 20.25 20.15 1.43
C GLY A 140 19.96 20.43 -0.05
N ALA A 141 19.35 19.50 -0.79
CA ALA A 141 18.98 19.67 -2.20
C ALA A 141 17.46 19.85 -2.38
N TRP A 142 17.08 20.62 -3.40
CA TRP A 142 15.67 20.80 -3.77
C TRP A 142 15.27 19.85 -4.88
N TYR A 143 14.07 19.30 -4.72
CA TYR A 143 13.38 18.41 -5.68
C TYR A 143 12.00 18.95 -5.96
N TYR A 144 11.48 18.65 -7.14
CA TYR A 144 10.11 18.98 -7.48
C TYR A 144 9.33 17.73 -7.90
N PHE A 145 8.20 17.51 -7.24
CA PHE A 145 7.27 16.43 -7.53
C PHE A 145 6.01 17.00 -8.20
N GLN A 146 5.71 16.55 -9.38
CA GLN A 146 4.52 16.95 -10.14
C GLN A 146 3.23 16.62 -9.35
N SER A 147 2.08 17.09 -9.83
CA SER A 147 0.77 16.73 -9.26
C SER A 147 0.49 15.22 -9.32
N SER A 148 1.08 14.53 -10.28
CA SER A 148 1.09 13.06 -10.38
C SER A 148 1.96 12.36 -9.34
N GLY A 149 2.74 13.11 -8.54
CA GLY A 149 3.73 12.60 -7.61
C GLY A 149 5.09 12.25 -8.21
N LYS A 150 5.23 12.28 -9.55
CA LYS A 150 6.51 11.97 -10.20
C LYS A 150 7.54 13.07 -9.95
N CYS A 151 8.75 12.67 -9.54
CA CYS A 151 9.89 13.56 -9.43
C CYS A 151 10.33 14.02 -10.83
N VAL A 152 10.59 15.31 -11.00
CA VAL A 152 11.23 15.81 -12.22
C VAL A 152 12.70 15.42 -12.19
N VAL A 153 13.16 14.74 -13.24
CA VAL A 153 14.55 14.30 -13.37
C VAL A 153 15.05 14.59 -14.79
N ASN A 154 16.33 14.94 -14.90
CA ASN A 154 17.05 15.15 -16.16
C ASN A 154 16.26 16.00 -17.18
N SER A 155 15.62 17.08 -16.73
CA SER A 155 14.77 17.91 -17.60
C SER A 155 14.54 19.29 -17.04
N TRP A 156 14.14 20.19 -17.94
CA TRP A 156 13.56 21.48 -17.56
C TRP A 156 12.12 21.29 -17.08
N ALA A 157 11.71 22.09 -16.11
CA ALA A 157 10.31 22.22 -15.71
C ALA A 157 9.95 23.69 -15.50
N GLN A 158 8.84 24.11 -16.10
CA GLN A 158 8.22 25.37 -15.78
C GLN A 158 7.31 25.19 -14.56
N ILE A 159 7.62 25.94 -13.50
CA ILE A 159 6.88 25.89 -12.24
C ILE A 159 6.42 27.31 -11.96
N LYS A 160 5.12 27.54 -12.05
CA LYS A 160 4.55 28.89 -12.14
C LYS A 160 5.19 29.64 -13.32
N ASP A 161 5.80 30.81 -13.07
CA ASP A 161 6.36 31.67 -14.10
C ASP A 161 7.87 31.46 -14.34
N ASN A 162 8.52 30.56 -13.59
CA ASN A 162 9.96 30.33 -13.65
C ASN A 162 10.31 28.95 -14.23
N TRP A 163 11.48 28.89 -14.89
CA TRP A 163 12.05 27.66 -15.39
C TRP A 163 13.14 27.14 -14.46
N TYR A 164 13.12 25.86 -14.18
CA TYR A 164 14.07 25.14 -13.37
C TYR A 164 14.65 23.96 -14.11
N LEU A 165 15.94 23.71 -13.92
CA LEU A 165 16.60 22.54 -14.47
C LEU A 165 16.87 21.52 -13.35
N PHE A 166 16.57 20.26 -13.62
CA PHE A 166 16.81 19.15 -12.70
C PHE A 166 17.83 18.17 -13.29
N GLY A 167 18.79 17.75 -12.47
CA GLY A 167 19.79 16.77 -12.84
C GLY A 167 19.24 15.35 -12.97
N THR A 168 20.10 14.43 -13.40
CA THR A 168 19.77 13.00 -13.51
C THR A 168 19.40 12.35 -12.18
N ASP A 169 19.85 12.95 -11.07
CA ASP A 169 19.51 12.56 -9.70
C ASP A 169 18.26 13.27 -9.15
N GLY A 170 17.60 14.09 -9.98
CA GLY A 170 16.39 14.84 -9.64
C GLY A 170 16.63 16.09 -8.81
N LYS A 171 17.88 16.43 -8.50
CA LYS A 171 18.18 17.68 -7.76
C LYS A 171 18.03 18.89 -8.67
N MET A 172 17.45 19.95 -8.14
CA MET A 172 17.43 21.26 -8.77
C MET A 172 18.87 21.74 -8.94
N MET A 173 19.22 22.15 -10.16
CA MET A 173 20.54 22.69 -10.49
C MET A 173 20.61 24.18 -10.20
N THR A 174 21.81 24.65 -9.84
CA THR A 174 22.14 26.08 -9.66
C THR A 174 23.50 26.36 -10.27
N GLY A 175 23.80 27.62 -10.58
CA GLY A 175 25.04 28.01 -11.23
C GLY A 175 25.08 27.65 -12.72
N TRP A 176 26.29 27.45 -13.26
CA TRP A 176 26.45 27.12 -14.67
C TRP A 176 26.04 25.67 -15.00
N ALA A 177 25.15 25.52 -15.98
CA ALA A 177 24.76 24.23 -16.52
C ALA A 177 24.92 24.23 -18.04
N LYS A 178 25.42 23.10 -18.59
CA LYS A 178 25.46 22.84 -20.01
C LYS A 178 24.33 21.87 -20.38
N VAL A 179 23.49 22.30 -21.31
CA VAL A 179 22.40 21.46 -21.88
C VAL A 179 22.62 21.43 -23.40
N ASP A 180 22.89 20.26 -23.94
CA ASP A 180 23.30 20.08 -25.33
C ASP A 180 24.51 20.93 -25.72
N THR A 181 24.33 21.93 -26.58
CA THR A 181 25.38 22.88 -27.01
C THR A 181 25.39 24.15 -26.22
N ASP A 182 24.36 24.46 -25.44
CA ASP A 182 24.13 25.75 -24.81
C ASP A 182 24.49 25.75 -23.33
N TYR A 183 24.88 26.93 -22.83
CA TYR A 183 25.20 27.17 -21.44
C TYR A 183 24.13 28.08 -20.81
N TYR A 184 23.68 27.69 -19.66
CA TYR A 184 22.69 28.40 -18.86
C TYR A 184 23.27 28.75 -17.50
N TYR A 185 22.96 29.92 -16.98
CA TYR A 185 23.25 30.26 -15.61
C TYR A 185 21.95 30.26 -14.80
N LEU A 186 21.90 29.36 -13.82
CA LEU A 186 20.77 29.19 -12.93
C LEU A 186 21.05 29.93 -11.61
N ASN A 187 20.09 30.68 -11.13
CA ASN A 187 20.18 31.40 -9.87
C ASN A 187 20.35 30.43 -8.69
N THR A 188 20.62 30.98 -7.49
CA THR A 188 20.74 30.17 -6.26
C THR A 188 19.42 29.55 -5.81
N ASP A 189 18.31 30.08 -6.29
CA ASP A 189 16.95 29.58 -6.10
C ASP A 189 16.43 28.74 -7.30
N GLY A 190 17.31 28.49 -8.31
CA GLY A 190 17.09 27.67 -9.50
C GLY A 190 16.90 28.40 -10.81
#